data_0289ca9d03bd59447206a597b75a13b9
#
_entry.id   0289ca9d03bd59447206a597b75a13b9
#
_cell.length_a   1.000
_cell.length_b   1.000
_cell.length_c   1.000
_cell.angle_alpha   90.00
_cell.angle_beta   90.00
_cell.angle_gamma   90.00
#
_symmetry.space_group_name_H-M   'P 1'
#
loop_
_entity.id
_entity.type
_entity.pdbx_description
1 polymer ?
#
loop_
_entity_poly.entity_id
_entity_poly.type
_entity_poly.pdbx_seq_one_letter_code
_entity_poly.pdbx_strand_id
1 'polypeptide(L)'
;MDESPLTAHRRKPGSSVRVAAALVARGDASALFSAGHTGATFLAARAAFGLSHGVQRPALAVTVPTRGGAAILLDAGANLECLPEHLLQFAVMGAAYARMALHIEHPKVGLLSIGEEAGKGNDLTRDAHALLSRAPIEFLGNLEAREFFSGRADVIVCDGFTGNIALKVGEGLVELAQDMVREEMGAELVSQIGGLLTRRAFARFRQRVDYAERGGAPLLGLDRLTVVGHGRSSPQAVESGIAMAARLSDERIVERLAEAISYPLP
;
A
#
# COMPACT_ATOMS: atom_id res chain seq x y z
N MET A 1 -6.03 -3.65 21.52
CA MET A 1 -5.79 -4.26 20.17
C MET A 1 -5.78 -5.79 20.22
N ASP A 2 -6.04 -6.39 21.36
CA ASP A 2 -5.89 -7.84 21.59
C ASP A 2 -7.11 -8.68 21.19
N GLU A 3 -8.20 -8.06 20.80
CA GLU A 3 -9.43 -8.74 20.36
C GLU A 3 -9.40 -9.03 18.86
N SER A 4 -9.81 -10.26 18.47
CA SER A 4 -9.92 -10.62 17.05
C SER A 4 -10.83 -9.62 16.30
N PRO A 5 -10.38 -9.06 15.15
CA PRO A 5 -11.17 -8.11 14.35
C PRO A 5 -12.56 -8.62 13.99
N LEU A 6 -12.68 -9.91 13.67
CA LEU A 6 -13.96 -10.54 13.32
C LEU A 6 -14.92 -10.59 14.53
N THR A 7 -14.40 -10.92 15.72
CA THR A 7 -15.17 -10.94 16.96
C THR A 7 -15.62 -9.53 17.34
N ALA A 8 -14.71 -8.55 17.28
CA ALA A 8 -15.03 -7.15 17.54
C ALA A 8 -16.09 -6.62 16.57
N HIS A 9 -15.96 -6.93 15.28
CA HIS A 9 -16.92 -6.54 14.25
C HIS A 9 -18.33 -7.07 14.54
N ARG A 10 -18.45 -8.33 14.98
CA ARG A 10 -19.75 -8.95 15.30
C ARG A 10 -20.35 -8.42 16.60
N ARG A 11 -19.54 -8.22 17.65
CA ARG A 11 -20.02 -7.91 19.01
C ARG A 11 -20.16 -6.41 19.31
N LYS A 12 -19.48 -5.53 18.54
CA LYS A 12 -19.43 -4.09 18.79
C LYS A 12 -20.03 -3.28 17.63
N PRO A 13 -21.35 -3.32 17.41
CA PRO A 13 -21.98 -2.60 16.30
C PRO A 13 -21.78 -1.08 16.38
N GLY A 14 -21.64 -0.52 17.60
CA GLY A 14 -21.37 0.90 17.84
C GLY A 14 -19.89 1.28 17.87
N SER A 15 -18.96 0.44 17.37
CA SER A 15 -17.54 0.83 17.28
C SER A 15 -17.35 2.01 16.33
N SER A 16 -16.43 2.93 16.67
CA SER A 16 -16.18 4.15 15.90
C SER A 16 -15.94 3.90 14.41
N VAL A 17 -15.18 2.86 14.07
CA VAL A 17 -14.87 2.49 12.66
C VAL A 17 -16.14 2.04 11.91
N ARG A 18 -17.05 1.30 12.56
CA ARG A 18 -18.33 0.90 11.93
C ARG A 18 -19.29 2.08 11.77
N VAL A 19 -19.37 2.96 12.75
CA VAL A 19 -20.17 4.18 12.66
C VAL A 19 -19.66 5.08 11.54
N ALA A 20 -18.33 5.30 11.47
CA ALA A 20 -17.72 6.08 10.40
C ALA A 20 -17.94 5.45 9.02
N ALA A 21 -17.79 4.12 8.87
CA ALA A 21 -18.11 3.43 7.63
C ALA A 21 -19.58 3.59 7.24
N ALA A 22 -20.52 3.51 8.19
CA ALA A 22 -21.94 3.73 7.92
C ALA A 22 -22.26 5.15 7.43
N LEU A 23 -21.56 6.18 7.93
CA LEU A 23 -21.68 7.56 7.45
C LEU A 23 -21.28 7.67 5.97
N VAL A 24 -20.14 7.08 5.61
CA VAL A 24 -19.66 7.07 4.21
C VAL A 24 -20.61 6.28 3.31
N ALA A 25 -21.11 5.13 3.77
CA ALA A 25 -22.06 4.32 3.00
C ALA A 25 -23.36 5.07 2.67
N ARG A 26 -23.83 5.93 3.58
CA ARG A 26 -25.04 6.78 3.36
C ARG A 26 -24.78 8.04 2.54
N GLY A 27 -23.52 8.35 2.23
CA GLY A 27 -23.13 9.58 1.54
C GLY A 27 -23.01 10.81 2.44
N ASP A 28 -23.06 10.64 3.78
CA ASP A 28 -22.86 11.73 4.75
C ASP A 28 -21.39 12.15 4.85
N ALA A 29 -20.47 11.33 4.30
CA ALA A 29 -19.04 11.60 4.17
C ALA A 29 -18.48 10.97 2.88
N SER A 30 -17.41 11.54 2.33
CA SER A 30 -16.82 11.13 1.04
C SER A 30 -15.83 9.96 1.17
N ALA A 31 -15.21 9.80 2.34
CA ALA A 31 -14.17 8.80 2.56
C ALA A 31 -14.10 8.36 4.04
N LEU A 32 -13.59 7.15 4.25
CA LEU A 32 -13.21 6.64 5.57
C LEU A 32 -11.70 6.73 5.74
N PHE A 33 -11.22 7.46 6.75
CA PHE A 33 -9.85 7.37 7.24
C PHE A 33 -9.81 6.71 8.62
N SER A 34 -8.90 5.76 8.81
CA SER A 34 -8.73 5.08 10.10
C SER A 34 -7.27 4.73 10.36
N ALA A 35 -6.69 5.27 11.44
CA ALA A 35 -5.38 4.89 11.99
C ALA A 35 -5.49 3.80 13.07
N GLY A 36 -6.58 3.03 13.06
CA GLY A 36 -6.82 1.94 13.99
C GLY A 36 -6.25 0.59 13.51
N HIS A 37 -6.88 -0.50 13.98
CA HIS A 37 -6.49 -1.85 13.57
C HIS A 37 -6.90 -2.10 12.10
N THR A 38 -5.92 -2.34 11.22
CA THR A 38 -6.13 -2.54 9.77
C THR A 38 -7.23 -3.57 9.46
N GLY A 39 -7.19 -4.74 10.09
CA GLY A 39 -8.20 -5.79 9.88
C GLY A 39 -9.60 -5.38 10.33
N ALA A 40 -9.75 -4.56 11.39
CA ALA A 40 -11.06 -4.06 11.81
C ALA A 40 -11.59 -3.01 10.83
N THR A 41 -10.73 -2.13 10.33
CA THR A 41 -11.06 -1.15 9.29
C THR A 41 -11.47 -1.85 7.99
N PHE A 42 -10.70 -2.84 7.56
CA PHE A 42 -11.01 -3.68 6.39
C PHE A 42 -12.40 -4.33 6.49
N LEU A 43 -12.68 -5.02 7.62
CA LEU A 43 -13.96 -5.70 7.82
C LEU A 43 -15.15 -4.70 7.86
N ALA A 44 -14.97 -3.57 8.55
CA ALA A 44 -16.03 -2.55 8.64
C ALA A 44 -16.30 -1.91 7.27
N ALA A 45 -15.25 -1.54 6.53
CA ALA A 45 -15.36 -0.95 5.21
C ALA A 45 -15.99 -1.92 4.20
N ARG A 46 -15.48 -3.17 4.14
CA ARG A 46 -16.03 -4.19 3.25
C ARG A 46 -17.50 -4.52 3.52
N ALA A 47 -17.88 -4.59 4.81
CA ALA A 47 -19.26 -4.87 5.19
C ALA A 47 -20.23 -3.71 4.88
N ALA A 48 -19.75 -2.45 4.97
CA ALA A 48 -20.56 -1.27 4.72
C ALA A 48 -20.64 -0.88 3.24
N PHE A 49 -19.57 -1.08 2.46
CA PHE A 49 -19.44 -0.57 1.09
C PHE A 49 -19.61 -1.66 0.03
N GLY A 50 -19.30 -2.92 0.36
CA GLY A 50 -19.16 -3.95 -0.66
C GLY A 50 -17.88 -3.79 -1.49
N LEU A 51 -17.83 -4.47 -2.61
CA LEU A 51 -16.74 -4.43 -3.58
C LEU A 51 -17.18 -3.65 -4.82
N SER A 52 -16.26 -2.94 -5.43
CA SER A 52 -16.48 -2.34 -6.75
C SER A 52 -16.79 -3.44 -7.77
N HIS A 53 -17.59 -3.10 -8.78
CA HIS A 53 -18.02 -4.05 -9.81
C HIS A 53 -16.81 -4.74 -10.46
N GLY A 54 -16.86 -6.06 -10.57
CA GLY A 54 -15.80 -6.88 -11.15
C GLY A 54 -14.64 -7.21 -10.22
N VAL A 55 -14.52 -6.56 -9.05
CA VAL A 55 -13.46 -6.84 -8.06
C VAL A 55 -13.81 -8.06 -7.22
N GLN A 56 -12.87 -9.00 -7.10
CA GLN A 56 -13.03 -10.19 -6.24
C GLN A 56 -12.47 -9.95 -4.83
N ARG A 57 -11.38 -9.20 -4.72
CA ARG A 57 -10.70 -8.88 -3.45
C ARG A 57 -10.22 -7.43 -3.43
N PRO A 58 -10.47 -6.68 -2.36
CA PRO A 58 -9.86 -5.38 -2.20
C PRO A 58 -8.41 -5.56 -1.75
N ALA A 59 -7.52 -4.65 -2.12
CA ALA A 59 -6.11 -4.72 -1.79
C ALA A 59 -5.59 -3.43 -1.15
N LEU A 60 -4.66 -3.56 -0.21
CA LEU A 60 -4.03 -2.44 0.47
C LEU A 60 -2.86 -1.91 -0.36
N ALA A 61 -2.96 -0.70 -0.88
CA ALA A 61 -1.92 -0.06 -1.67
C ALA A 61 -1.02 0.80 -0.79
N VAL A 62 0.27 0.48 -0.75
CA VAL A 62 1.28 1.26 -0.01
C VAL A 62 2.27 1.87 -0.98
N THR A 63 2.52 3.18 -0.83
CA THR A 63 3.58 3.85 -1.58
C THR A 63 4.91 3.63 -0.89
N VAL A 64 5.83 2.92 -1.54
CA VAL A 64 7.18 2.65 -1.03
C VAL A 64 8.22 3.53 -1.73
N PRO A 65 9.28 3.99 -1.01
CA PRO A 65 10.35 4.77 -1.63
C PRO A 65 11.20 3.87 -2.52
N THR A 66 11.68 4.43 -3.64
CA THR A 66 12.64 3.76 -4.52
C THR A 66 13.78 4.71 -4.89
N ARG A 67 14.83 4.17 -5.52
CA ARG A 67 15.94 5.00 -6.05
C ARG A 67 15.46 6.04 -7.07
N GLY A 68 14.44 5.68 -7.87
CA GLY A 68 13.87 6.54 -8.89
C GLY A 68 12.75 7.47 -8.40
N GLY A 69 12.30 7.34 -7.15
CA GLY A 69 11.18 8.12 -6.61
C GLY A 69 10.30 7.30 -5.68
N ALA A 70 9.23 6.71 -6.20
CA ALA A 70 8.31 5.86 -5.43
C ALA A 70 7.71 4.77 -6.33
N ALA A 71 7.27 3.68 -5.71
CA ALA A 71 6.48 2.63 -6.33
C ALA A 71 5.25 2.30 -5.46
N ILE A 72 4.25 1.66 -6.06
CA ILE A 72 3.06 1.18 -5.34
C ILE A 72 3.22 -0.31 -5.08
N LEU A 73 3.22 -0.71 -3.82
CA LEU A 73 3.14 -2.11 -3.41
C LEU A 73 1.66 -2.51 -3.27
N LEU A 74 1.26 -3.60 -3.90
CA LEU A 74 -0.08 -4.18 -3.84
C LEU A 74 -0.01 -5.72 -3.88
N ASP A 75 -0.49 -6.48 -2.92
CA ASP A 75 -1.17 -6.16 -1.70
C ASP A 75 -0.20 -6.05 -0.51
N ALA A 76 -0.38 -5.05 0.34
CA ALA A 76 0.48 -4.83 1.52
C ALA A 76 -0.07 -5.45 2.82
N GLY A 77 -1.07 -6.34 2.74
CA GLY A 77 -1.54 -7.06 3.91
C GLY A 77 -3.05 -7.17 4.10
N ALA A 78 -3.87 -6.92 3.08
CA ALA A 78 -5.32 -7.11 3.16
C ALA A 78 -5.73 -8.59 2.94
N ASN A 79 -4.99 -9.35 2.11
CA ASN A 79 -5.31 -10.73 1.74
C ASN A 79 -4.10 -11.63 1.95
N LEU A 80 -4.12 -12.47 2.98
CA LEU A 80 -3.02 -13.40 3.29
C LEU A 80 -2.90 -14.53 2.27
N GLU A 81 -4.04 -14.98 1.72
CA GLU A 81 -4.12 -16.01 0.69
C GLU A 81 -4.78 -15.45 -0.55
N CYS A 82 -4.14 -15.62 -1.68
CA CYS A 82 -4.59 -15.13 -2.98
C CYS A 82 -4.70 -16.26 -4.01
N LEU A 83 -5.49 -16.02 -5.03
CA LEU A 83 -5.52 -16.77 -6.27
C LEU A 83 -4.76 -15.97 -7.36
N PRO A 84 -4.29 -16.60 -8.45
CA PRO A 84 -3.62 -15.90 -9.55
C PRO A 84 -4.42 -14.74 -10.12
N GLU A 85 -5.75 -14.89 -10.21
CA GLU A 85 -6.68 -13.87 -10.70
C GLU A 85 -6.75 -12.65 -9.78
N HIS A 86 -6.53 -12.84 -8.46
CA HIS A 86 -6.45 -11.73 -7.53
C HIS A 86 -5.21 -10.87 -7.81
N LEU A 87 -4.04 -11.51 -8.06
CA LEU A 87 -2.80 -10.81 -8.39
C LEU A 87 -2.93 -10.05 -9.73
N LEU A 88 -3.64 -10.63 -10.70
CA LEU A 88 -3.98 -9.93 -11.93
C LEU A 88 -4.82 -8.68 -11.67
N GLN A 89 -5.86 -8.79 -10.85
CA GLN A 89 -6.68 -7.63 -10.47
C GLN A 89 -5.87 -6.59 -9.69
N PHE A 90 -4.98 -7.01 -8.79
CA PHE A 90 -4.09 -6.10 -8.06
C PHE A 90 -3.16 -5.35 -9.03
N ALA A 91 -2.63 -6.01 -10.03
CA ALA A 91 -1.79 -5.38 -11.06
C ALA A 91 -2.54 -4.28 -11.81
N VAL A 92 -3.76 -4.55 -12.25
CA VAL A 92 -4.62 -3.58 -12.97
C VAL A 92 -4.99 -2.41 -12.06
N MET A 93 -5.43 -2.69 -10.82
CA MET A 93 -5.73 -1.65 -9.82
C MET A 93 -4.51 -0.82 -9.48
N GLY A 94 -3.36 -1.47 -9.30
CA GLY A 94 -2.09 -0.82 -9.01
C GLY A 94 -1.62 0.10 -10.13
N ALA A 95 -1.71 -0.35 -11.38
CA ALA A 95 -1.39 0.47 -12.55
C ALA A 95 -2.31 1.68 -12.68
N ALA A 96 -3.63 1.49 -12.49
CA ALA A 96 -4.58 2.61 -12.51
C ALA A 96 -4.29 3.60 -11.35
N TYR A 97 -4.00 3.09 -10.16
CA TYR A 97 -3.66 3.94 -9.01
C TYR A 97 -2.33 4.68 -9.21
N ALA A 98 -1.30 4.03 -9.76
CA ALA A 98 0.00 4.67 -10.02
C ALA A 98 -0.10 5.83 -11.03
N ARG A 99 -0.97 5.72 -12.05
CA ARG A 99 -1.25 6.83 -12.98
C ARG A 99 -1.75 8.07 -12.25
N MET A 100 -2.59 7.89 -11.24
CA MET A 100 -3.17 9.02 -10.47
C MET A 100 -2.25 9.48 -9.35
N ALA A 101 -1.75 8.57 -8.52
CA ALA A 101 -1.00 8.90 -7.32
C ALA A 101 0.46 9.30 -7.60
N LEU A 102 1.09 8.72 -8.63
CA LEU A 102 2.48 8.98 -9.02
C LEU A 102 2.61 9.78 -10.32
N HIS A 103 1.49 10.07 -11.01
CA HIS A 103 1.46 10.76 -12.31
C HIS A 103 2.31 10.07 -13.39
N ILE A 104 2.33 8.73 -13.40
CA ILE A 104 3.04 7.91 -14.38
C ILE A 104 2.03 7.43 -15.41
N GLU A 105 2.17 7.86 -16.66
CA GLU A 105 1.22 7.55 -17.73
C GLU A 105 1.22 6.05 -18.08
N HIS A 106 2.39 5.43 -18.15
CA HIS A 106 2.59 4.02 -18.45
C HIS A 106 3.33 3.31 -17.29
N PRO A 107 2.62 2.92 -16.20
CA PRO A 107 3.26 2.32 -15.05
C PRO A 107 3.75 0.91 -15.35
N LYS A 108 5.01 0.65 -15.03
CA LYS A 108 5.65 -0.67 -15.15
C LYS A 108 5.28 -1.54 -13.98
N VAL A 109 4.72 -2.71 -14.24
CA VAL A 109 4.25 -3.66 -13.23
C VAL A 109 5.21 -4.84 -13.12
N GLY A 110 5.71 -5.12 -11.92
CA GLY A 110 6.52 -6.28 -11.60
C GLY A 110 5.83 -7.21 -10.62
N LEU A 111 5.95 -8.52 -10.83
CA LEU A 111 5.46 -9.54 -9.91
C LEU A 111 6.58 -9.93 -8.94
N LEU A 112 6.39 -9.69 -7.64
CA LEU A 112 7.40 -10.05 -6.63
C LEU A 112 7.57 -11.57 -6.54
N SER A 113 8.79 -12.04 -6.73
CA SER A 113 9.16 -13.46 -6.76
C SER A 113 10.56 -13.69 -6.20
N ILE A 114 10.99 -14.95 -6.16
CA ILE A 114 12.32 -15.38 -5.69
C ILE A 114 13.40 -15.34 -6.78
N GLY A 115 13.06 -15.02 -8.01
CA GLY A 115 13.96 -14.94 -9.16
C GLY A 115 13.27 -14.31 -10.37
N GLU A 116 14.05 -13.83 -11.33
CA GLU A 116 13.55 -13.08 -12.49
C GLU A 116 12.91 -13.98 -13.57
N GLU A 117 13.28 -15.28 -13.61
CA GLU A 117 12.80 -16.20 -14.66
C GLU A 117 11.30 -16.55 -14.43
N ALA A 118 10.53 -16.64 -15.50
CA ALA A 118 9.08 -16.92 -15.47
C ALA A 118 8.70 -18.20 -14.70
N GLY A 119 9.61 -19.20 -14.65
CA GLY A 119 9.40 -20.46 -13.94
C GLY A 119 9.71 -20.41 -12.43
N LYS A 120 10.25 -19.29 -11.91
CA LYS A 120 10.59 -19.16 -10.50
C LYS A 120 9.36 -18.80 -9.66
N GLY A 121 9.45 -19.17 -8.39
CA GLY A 121 8.38 -18.92 -7.41
C GLY A 121 7.55 -20.15 -7.06
N ASN A 122 6.49 -19.94 -6.32
CA ASN A 122 5.50 -20.96 -5.98
C ASN A 122 4.41 -21.06 -7.09
N ASP A 123 3.44 -21.94 -6.92
CA ASP A 123 2.36 -22.13 -7.89
C ASP A 123 1.59 -20.82 -8.14
N LEU A 124 1.27 -20.09 -7.07
CA LEU A 124 0.58 -18.79 -7.17
C LEU A 124 1.33 -17.81 -8.10
N THR A 125 2.63 -17.64 -7.90
CA THR A 125 3.41 -16.67 -8.69
C THR A 125 3.62 -17.12 -10.13
N ARG A 126 3.80 -18.43 -10.40
CA ARG A 126 3.91 -18.95 -11.77
C ARG A 126 2.62 -18.78 -12.57
N ASP A 127 1.48 -19.13 -11.95
CA ASP A 127 0.17 -19.00 -12.61
C ASP A 127 -0.20 -17.52 -12.80
N ALA A 128 0.07 -16.67 -11.81
CA ALA A 128 -0.12 -15.22 -11.91
C ALA A 128 0.76 -14.62 -13.02
N HIS A 129 2.02 -15.04 -13.16
CA HIS A 129 2.91 -14.59 -14.23
C HIS A 129 2.30 -14.87 -15.61
N ALA A 130 1.72 -16.07 -15.80
CA ALA A 130 1.08 -16.44 -17.07
C ALA A 130 -0.15 -15.56 -17.39
N LEU A 131 -0.95 -15.18 -16.39
CA LEU A 131 -2.06 -14.25 -16.55
C LEU A 131 -1.59 -12.83 -16.84
N LEU A 132 -0.64 -12.32 -16.06
CA LEU A 132 -0.10 -10.96 -16.17
C LEU A 132 0.54 -10.71 -17.54
N SER A 133 1.20 -11.74 -18.11
CA SER A 133 1.85 -11.64 -19.44
C SER A 133 0.86 -11.41 -20.58
N ARG A 134 -0.46 -11.66 -20.36
CA ARG A 134 -1.54 -11.46 -21.35
C ARG A 134 -2.39 -10.24 -21.04
N ALA A 135 -2.17 -9.60 -19.89
CA ALA A 135 -2.96 -8.47 -19.45
C ALA A 135 -2.59 -7.18 -20.21
N PRO A 136 -3.53 -6.23 -20.37
CA PRO A 136 -3.29 -4.95 -21.06
C PRO A 136 -2.55 -3.94 -20.15
N ILE A 137 -1.40 -4.37 -19.59
CA ILE A 137 -0.54 -3.57 -18.70
C ILE A 137 0.93 -3.70 -19.16
N GLU A 138 1.78 -2.77 -18.79
CA GLU A 138 3.22 -2.88 -19.04
C GLU A 138 3.86 -3.83 -18.01
N PHE A 139 3.76 -5.13 -18.24
CA PHE A 139 4.27 -6.17 -17.36
C PHE A 139 5.75 -6.43 -17.61
N LEU A 140 6.60 -6.25 -16.60
CA LEU A 140 8.07 -6.47 -16.65
C LEU A 140 8.48 -7.93 -16.44
N GLY A 141 7.55 -8.78 -15.97
CA GLY A 141 7.89 -10.11 -15.48
C GLY A 141 8.10 -10.15 -13.97
N ASN A 142 8.84 -11.18 -13.54
CA ASN A 142 9.19 -11.33 -12.12
C ASN A 142 10.19 -10.26 -11.66
N LEU A 143 10.03 -9.82 -10.42
CA LEU A 143 10.90 -8.89 -9.72
C LEU A 143 11.48 -9.59 -8.50
N GLU A 144 12.80 -9.67 -8.38
CA GLU A 144 13.44 -10.21 -7.19
C GLU A 144 13.32 -9.25 -6.00
N ALA A 145 13.31 -9.81 -4.78
CA ALA A 145 13.20 -9.01 -3.55
C ALA A 145 14.31 -7.94 -3.41
N ARG A 146 15.52 -8.18 -3.94
CA ARG A 146 16.61 -7.18 -3.96
C ARG A 146 16.31 -5.96 -4.84
N GLU A 147 15.39 -6.09 -5.79
CA GLU A 147 14.98 -5.05 -6.71
C GLU A 147 13.80 -4.22 -6.18
N PHE A 148 13.23 -4.62 -5.04
CA PHE A 148 12.04 -3.99 -4.44
C PHE A 148 12.16 -2.46 -4.32
N PHE A 149 13.34 -1.95 -3.98
CA PHE A 149 13.63 -0.52 -3.85
C PHE A 149 14.42 0.06 -5.03
N SER A 150 14.62 -0.69 -6.11
CA SER A 150 15.46 -0.26 -7.26
C SER A 150 14.86 0.87 -8.08
N GLY A 151 13.52 0.93 -8.16
CA GLY A 151 12.79 1.80 -9.08
C GLY A 151 12.65 1.21 -10.49
N ARG A 152 12.89 -0.10 -10.67
CA ARG A 152 12.67 -0.81 -11.93
C ARG A 152 11.18 -0.94 -12.25
N ALA A 153 10.35 -1.20 -11.23
CA ALA A 153 8.90 -1.24 -11.34
C ALA A 153 8.26 -0.05 -10.62
N ASP A 154 7.16 0.46 -11.17
CA ASP A 154 6.31 1.50 -10.58
C ASP A 154 5.19 0.88 -9.72
N VAL A 155 4.84 -0.38 -10.02
CA VAL A 155 3.88 -1.18 -9.26
C VAL A 155 4.51 -2.55 -8.97
N ILE A 156 4.51 -2.94 -7.71
CA ILE A 156 5.02 -4.22 -7.23
C ILE A 156 3.83 -5.03 -6.73
N VAL A 157 3.56 -6.16 -7.37
CA VAL A 157 2.41 -7.01 -7.08
C VAL A 157 2.83 -8.26 -6.32
N CYS A 158 2.11 -8.59 -5.27
CA CYS A 158 2.25 -9.84 -4.52
C CYS A 158 0.96 -10.15 -3.73
N ASP A 159 0.89 -11.30 -3.06
CA ASP A 159 -0.10 -11.54 -2.02
C ASP A 159 0.19 -10.69 -0.76
N GLY A 160 -0.85 -10.52 0.06
CA GLY A 160 -0.73 -9.64 1.24
C GLY A 160 0.17 -10.19 2.34
N PHE A 161 0.41 -11.50 2.40
CA PHE A 161 1.38 -12.07 3.34
C PHE A 161 2.80 -11.67 2.95
N THR A 162 3.17 -11.90 1.70
CA THR A 162 4.48 -11.52 1.14
C THR A 162 4.70 -10.01 1.20
N GLY A 163 3.70 -9.22 0.81
CA GLY A 163 3.79 -7.77 0.81
C GLY A 163 3.94 -7.16 2.21
N ASN A 164 3.20 -7.68 3.18
CA ASN A 164 3.34 -7.21 4.56
C ASN A 164 4.71 -7.57 5.17
N ILE A 165 5.24 -8.76 4.85
CA ILE A 165 6.60 -9.14 5.29
C ILE A 165 7.64 -8.21 4.65
N ALA A 166 7.60 -8.02 3.32
CA ALA A 166 8.54 -7.15 2.62
C ALA A 166 8.51 -5.72 3.17
N LEU A 167 7.31 -5.20 3.43
CA LEU A 167 7.10 -3.88 4.04
C LEU A 167 7.73 -3.81 5.43
N LYS A 168 7.45 -4.76 6.32
CA LYS A 168 7.94 -4.77 7.70
C LYS A 168 9.45 -4.98 7.80
N VAL A 169 10.04 -5.79 6.91
CA VAL A 169 11.49 -5.92 6.81
C VAL A 169 12.12 -4.59 6.35
N GLY A 170 11.53 -3.93 5.36
CA GLY A 170 11.98 -2.61 4.91
C GLY A 170 11.89 -1.55 6.00
N GLU A 171 10.78 -1.51 6.77
CA GLU A 171 10.62 -0.63 7.96
C GLU A 171 11.73 -0.86 8.97
N GLY A 172 11.91 -2.10 9.41
CA GLY A 172 12.93 -2.44 10.41
C GLY A 172 14.35 -2.15 9.95
N LEU A 173 14.66 -2.35 8.66
CA LEU A 173 15.97 -2.01 8.11
C LEU A 173 16.21 -0.49 8.12
N VAL A 174 15.21 0.32 7.78
CA VAL A 174 15.31 1.78 7.84
C VAL A 174 15.50 2.27 9.28
N GLU A 175 14.74 1.73 10.24
CA GLU A 175 14.90 2.04 11.67
C GLU A 175 16.31 1.70 12.16
N LEU A 176 16.80 0.48 11.88
CA LEU A 176 18.15 0.04 12.23
C LEU A 176 19.22 0.97 11.64
N ALA A 177 19.13 1.28 10.34
CA ALA A 177 20.08 2.15 9.67
C ALA A 177 20.10 3.57 10.27
N GLN A 178 18.93 4.11 10.64
CA GLN A 178 18.83 5.42 11.32
C GLN A 178 19.47 5.39 12.70
N ASP A 179 19.29 4.32 13.48
CA ASP A 179 19.85 4.19 14.81
C ASP A 179 21.38 4.03 14.76
N MET A 180 21.90 3.18 13.87
CA MET A 180 23.36 3.06 13.66
C MET A 180 24.00 4.39 13.28
N VAL A 181 23.41 5.12 12.34
CA VAL A 181 23.91 6.45 11.96
C VAL A 181 23.85 7.43 13.14
N ARG A 182 22.80 7.40 13.96
CA ARG A 182 22.67 8.26 15.14
C ARG A 182 23.73 7.94 16.19
N GLU A 183 24.03 6.66 16.44
CA GLU A 183 25.06 6.20 17.35
C GLU A 183 26.45 6.69 16.91
N GLU A 184 26.83 6.48 15.67
CA GLU A 184 28.12 6.91 15.11
C GLU A 184 28.28 8.44 15.14
N MET A 185 27.19 9.18 14.86
CA MET A 185 27.20 10.64 14.93
C MET A 185 27.27 11.18 16.37
N GLY A 186 26.90 10.38 17.37
CA GLY A 186 27.00 10.73 18.79
C GLY A 186 28.34 10.36 19.43
N ALA A 187 29.15 9.51 18.80
CA ALA A 187 30.31 8.87 19.41
C ALA A 187 31.47 9.83 19.74
N GLU A 188 31.74 10.86 18.89
CA GLU A 188 32.86 11.75 19.00
C GLU A 188 32.46 13.22 18.81
N LEU A 189 33.24 14.16 19.41
CA LEU A 189 33.00 15.61 19.27
C LEU A 189 32.97 16.08 17.81
N VAL A 190 33.87 15.56 16.97
CA VAL A 190 33.95 15.90 15.55
C VAL A 190 32.70 15.40 14.83
N SER A 191 32.23 14.17 15.13
CA SER A 191 31.02 13.59 14.59
C SER A 191 29.78 14.36 15.02
N GLN A 192 29.73 14.87 16.26
CA GLN A 192 28.63 15.70 16.76
C GLN A 192 28.53 17.04 16.01
N ILE A 193 29.66 17.69 15.74
CA ILE A 193 29.70 18.92 14.93
C ILE A 193 29.26 18.62 13.48
N GLY A 194 29.76 17.52 12.90
CA GLY A 194 29.35 17.03 11.58
C GLY A 194 27.86 16.75 11.51
N GLY A 195 27.28 16.16 12.57
CA GLY A 195 25.85 15.90 12.72
C GLY A 195 25.01 17.17 12.72
N LEU A 196 25.48 18.21 13.41
CA LEU A 196 24.80 19.50 13.44
C LEU A 196 24.79 20.16 12.04
N LEU A 197 25.91 20.11 11.32
CA LEU A 197 26.03 20.66 9.97
C LEU A 197 25.18 19.90 8.95
N THR A 198 25.05 18.58 9.10
CA THR A 198 24.30 17.71 8.18
C THR A 198 22.85 17.51 8.58
N ARG A 199 22.37 18.10 9.67
CA ARG A 199 21.00 17.94 10.22
C ARG A 199 19.89 18.11 9.15
N ARG A 200 20.03 19.10 8.26
CA ARG A 200 19.06 19.33 7.18
C ARG A 200 19.05 18.20 6.13
N ALA A 201 20.22 17.63 5.83
CA ALA A 201 20.33 16.51 4.91
C ALA A 201 19.68 15.25 5.50
N PHE A 202 19.90 14.98 6.78
CA PHE A 202 19.25 13.89 7.51
C PHE A 202 17.74 14.06 7.60
N ALA A 203 17.24 15.27 7.83
CA ALA A 203 15.81 15.52 7.84
C ALA A 203 15.18 15.19 6.47
N ARG A 204 15.81 15.61 5.35
CA ARG A 204 15.36 15.26 4.00
C ARG A 204 15.43 13.76 3.72
N PHE A 205 16.51 13.08 4.15
CA PHE A 205 16.63 11.64 4.02
C PHE A 205 15.50 10.94 4.76
N ARG A 206 15.24 11.30 6.02
CA ARG A 206 14.16 10.75 6.84
C ARG A 206 12.80 10.91 6.16
N GLN A 207 12.47 12.09 5.66
CA GLN A 207 11.23 12.33 4.92
C GLN A 207 11.09 11.48 3.65
N ARG A 208 12.21 11.11 3.01
CA ARG A 208 12.17 10.26 1.81
C ARG A 208 11.93 8.80 2.14
N VAL A 209 12.47 8.28 3.24
CA VAL A 209 12.37 6.87 3.62
C VAL A 209 11.20 6.57 4.55
N ASP A 210 10.66 7.57 5.24
CA ASP A 210 9.51 7.44 6.11
C ASP A 210 8.19 7.51 5.30
N TYR A 211 7.77 6.35 4.85
CA TYR A 211 6.50 6.23 4.10
C TYR A 211 5.29 6.24 5.03
N ALA A 212 5.43 5.97 6.32
CA ALA A 212 4.35 6.07 7.30
C ALA A 212 3.84 7.52 7.43
N GLU A 213 4.70 8.52 7.22
CA GLU A 213 4.31 9.94 7.18
C GLU A 213 3.63 10.37 5.87
N ARG A 214 3.60 9.51 4.83
CA ARG A 214 3.01 9.86 3.51
C ARG A 214 1.49 9.79 3.44
N GLY A 215 0.80 9.65 4.57
CA GLY A 215 -0.65 9.86 4.65
C GLY A 215 -1.51 8.61 4.69
N GLY A 216 -0.93 7.40 4.74
CA GLY A 216 -1.69 6.15 4.82
C GLY A 216 -1.75 5.38 3.51
N ALA A 217 -2.50 4.27 3.54
CA ALA A 217 -2.62 3.32 2.45
C ALA A 217 -4.11 3.20 2.02
N PRO A 218 -4.48 3.56 0.79
CA PRO A 218 -5.84 3.33 0.33
C PRO A 218 -6.12 1.84 0.15
N LEU A 219 -7.33 1.45 0.50
CA LEU A 219 -7.86 0.11 0.26
C LEU A 219 -8.61 0.14 -1.07
N LEU A 220 -7.94 -0.32 -2.11
CA LEU A 220 -8.46 -0.31 -3.48
C LEU A 220 -9.46 -1.46 -3.70
N GLY A 221 -10.44 -1.26 -4.57
CA GLY A 221 -11.43 -2.28 -4.93
C GLY A 221 -12.67 -2.33 -4.04
N LEU A 222 -12.83 -1.39 -3.12
CA LEU A 222 -14.09 -1.13 -2.42
C LEU A 222 -14.94 -0.11 -3.17
N ASP A 223 -16.27 -0.20 -3.01
CA ASP A 223 -17.23 0.73 -3.64
C ASP A 223 -17.26 2.13 -3.01
N ARG A 224 -16.48 2.35 -1.95
CA ARG A 224 -16.23 3.65 -1.30
C ARG A 224 -14.78 3.77 -0.87
N LEU A 225 -14.28 4.99 -0.90
CA LEU A 225 -12.90 5.28 -0.54
C LEU A 225 -12.61 5.00 0.93
N THR A 226 -11.59 4.20 1.16
CA THR A 226 -11.05 3.91 2.50
C THR A 226 -9.55 4.10 2.49
N VAL A 227 -9.03 4.87 3.46
CA VAL A 227 -7.60 5.06 3.69
C VAL A 227 -7.24 4.55 5.08
N VAL A 228 -6.25 3.69 5.16
CA VAL A 228 -5.75 3.09 6.40
C VAL A 228 -4.46 3.77 6.81
N GLY A 229 -4.45 4.40 7.98
CA GLY A 229 -3.24 4.93 8.61
C GLY A 229 -2.57 3.87 9.49
N HIS A 230 -1.31 4.10 9.85
CA HIS A 230 -0.57 3.25 10.77
C HIS A 230 -1.06 3.48 12.22
N GLY A 231 -1.12 2.42 13.05
CA GLY A 231 -1.56 2.53 14.45
C GLY A 231 -0.68 3.41 15.35
N ARG A 232 0.56 3.73 14.92
CA ARG A 232 1.50 4.65 15.56
C ARG A 232 1.60 5.99 14.83
N SER A 233 0.60 6.35 14.02
CA SER A 233 0.60 7.61 13.25
C SER A 233 0.81 8.83 14.15
N SER A 234 1.75 9.69 13.75
CA SER A 234 1.91 11.02 14.34
C SER A 234 0.72 11.92 13.97
N PRO A 235 0.51 13.05 14.64
CA PRO A 235 -0.50 14.03 14.24
C PRO A 235 -0.35 14.45 12.76
N GLN A 236 0.89 14.63 12.29
CA GLN A 236 1.20 14.97 10.91
C GLN A 236 0.83 13.84 9.93
N ALA A 237 1.06 12.57 10.32
CA ALA A 237 0.66 11.43 9.51
C ALA A 237 -0.87 11.31 9.41
N VAL A 238 -1.61 11.62 10.48
CA VAL A 238 -3.08 11.69 10.46
C VAL A 238 -3.57 12.81 9.54
N GLU A 239 -3.01 14.01 9.66
CA GLU A 239 -3.31 15.15 8.79
C GLU A 239 -3.05 14.80 7.31
N SER A 240 -1.88 14.23 7.00
CA SER A 240 -1.52 13.77 5.65
C SER A 240 -2.49 12.70 5.13
N GLY A 241 -2.95 11.78 6.01
CA GLY A 241 -3.91 10.74 5.66
C GLY A 241 -5.30 11.28 5.33
N ILE A 242 -5.76 12.27 6.08
CA ILE A 242 -7.02 12.96 5.80
C ILE A 242 -6.91 13.76 4.51
N ALA A 243 -5.81 14.48 4.30
CA ALA A 243 -5.56 15.22 3.06
C ALA A 243 -5.49 14.29 1.84
N MET A 244 -4.84 13.11 1.96
CA MET A 244 -4.85 12.08 0.92
C MET A 244 -6.27 11.61 0.62
N ALA A 245 -7.07 11.31 1.63
CA ALA A 245 -8.44 10.86 1.45
C ALA A 245 -9.30 11.92 0.73
N ALA A 246 -9.16 13.20 1.10
CA ALA A 246 -9.84 14.30 0.43
C ALA A 246 -9.43 14.38 -1.06
N ARG A 247 -8.13 14.40 -1.36
CA ARG A 247 -7.62 14.46 -2.73
C ARG A 247 -8.10 13.27 -3.58
N LEU A 248 -7.98 12.05 -3.08
CA LEU A 248 -8.42 10.85 -3.81
C LEU A 248 -9.93 10.83 -4.04
N SER A 249 -10.72 11.43 -3.13
CA SER A 249 -12.16 11.62 -3.31
C SER A 249 -12.45 12.62 -4.44
N ASP A 250 -11.76 13.77 -4.44
CA ASP A 250 -11.91 14.80 -5.48
C ASP A 250 -11.50 14.28 -6.86
N GLU A 251 -10.47 13.44 -6.92
CA GLU A 251 -9.99 12.77 -8.14
C GLU A 251 -10.88 11.58 -8.58
N ARG A 252 -11.94 11.26 -7.83
CA ARG A 252 -12.90 10.18 -8.11
C ARG A 252 -12.20 8.83 -8.32
N ILE A 253 -11.29 8.49 -7.39
CA ILE A 253 -10.43 7.29 -7.51
C ILE A 253 -11.25 6.01 -7.65
N VAL A 254 -12.36 5.87 -6.93
CA VAL A 254 -13.19 4.65 -6.91
C VAL A 254 -13.79 4.39 -8.28
N GLU A 255 -14.36 5.41 -8.93
CA GLU A 255 -14.96 5.31 -10.25
C GLU A 255 -13.91 4.99 -11.32
N ARG A 256 -12.76 5.67 -11.27
CA ARG A 256 -11.66 5.44 -12.23
C ARG A 256 -11.05 4.04 -12.11
N LEU A 257 -10.97 3.49 -10.89
CA LEU A 257 -10.55 2.11 -10.68
C LEU A 257 -11.59 1.12 -11.20
N ALA A 258 -12.88 1.36 -10.97
CA ALA A 258 -13.96 0.51 -11.49
C ALA A 258 -13.95 0.48 -13.03
N GLU A 259 -13.73 1.62 -13.69
CA GLU A 259 -13.56 1.70 -15.14
C GLU A 259 -12.37 0.88 -15.63
N ALA A 260 -11.22 0.97 -14.95
CA ALA A 260 -10.02 0.22 -15.33
C ALA A 260 -10.19 -1.31 -15.22
N ILE A 261 -10.97 -1.78 -14.23
CA ILE A 261 -11.21 -3.22 -13.99
C ILE A 261 -12.31 -3.76 -14.90
N SER A 262 -13.23 -2.92 -15.39
CA SER A 262 -14.34 -3.31 -16.26
C SER A 262 -13.87 -3.76 -17.65
N TYR A 263 -12.58 -3.59 -18.00
CA TYR A 263 -12.00 -4.18 -19.20
C TYR A 263 -11.99 -5.71 -19.05
N PRO A 264 -12.40 -6.47 -20.09
CA PRO A 264 -12.35 -7.92 -20.01
C PRO A 264 -10.91 -8.36 -19.75
N LEU A 265 -10.69 -8.88 -18.54
CA LEU A 265 -9.44 -9.52 -18.17
C LEU A 265 -9.37 -10.90 -18.83
N PRO A 266 -8.20 -11.35 -19.31
CA PRO A 266 -8.05 -12.61 -20.03
C PRO A 266 -8.41 -13.83 -19.20
#